data_b3b956d8e4e6107e9eaf8bb472187a75
#
_entry.id   b3b956d8e4e6107e9eaf8bb472187a75
#
_cell.length_a   1.000
_cell.length_b   1.000
_cell.length_c   1.000
_cell.angle_alpha   90.00
_cell.angle_beta   90.00
_cell.angle_gamma   90.00
#
_symmetry.space_group_name_H-M   'P 1'
#
loop_
_entity.id
_entity.type
_entity.pdbx_description
1 polymer ?
#
loop_
_entity_poly.entity_id
_entity_poly.type
_entity_poly.pdbx_seq_one_letter_code
_entity_poly.pdbx_strand_id
1 'polypeptide(L)'
;MQKLAKREEQIMQVFWTLDKAFIKEIIPELPDPKPHYNSVATMVKILEDKGFLAHEAFGNIFQYYPIISREDYQGHAMKDIVSQYFNNSYPSMLAYFAKQEKISESELSEIIEIIKSSKK
;
A
#
# COMPACT_ATOMS: atom_id res chain seq x y z
N MET A 1 6.84 9.64 -5.50
CA MET A 1 6.64 8.24 -5.11
C MET A 1 6.24 7.43 -6.32
N GLN A 2 6.92 6.33 -6.57
CA GLN A 2 6.66 5.50 -7.74
C GLN A 2 5.48 4.56 -7.50
N LYS A 3 4.74 4.30 -8.57
CA LYS A 3 3.67 3.31 -8.54
C LYS A 3 4.29 1.91 -8.57
N LEU A 4 3.77 1.02 -7.74
CA LEU A 4 4.26 -0.35 -7.66
C LEU A 4 3.47 -1.27 -8.58
N ALA A 5 4.16 -2.27 -9.15
CA ALA A 5 3.51 -3.36 -9.85
C ALA A 5 2.76 -4.24 -8.85
N LYS A 6 1.83 -5.06 -9.35
CA LYS A 6 0.98 -5.87 -8.49
C LYS A 6 1.76 -6.75 -7.52
N ARG A 7 2.79 -7.45 -8.01
CA ARG A 7 3.59 -8.34 -7.15
C ARG A 7 4.39 -7.54 -6.12
N GLU A 8 4.88 -6.37 -6.51
CA GLU A 8 5.58 -5.48 -5.58
C GLU A 8 4.65 -5.01 -4.46
N GLU A 9 3.40 -4.68 -4.80
CA GLU A 9 2.40 -4.30 -3.79
C GLU A 9 2.10 -5.45 -2.83
N GLN A 10 1.99 -6.68 -3.35
CA GLN A 10 1.75 -7.84 -2.52
C GLN A 10 2.89 -8.04 -1.52
N ILE A 11 4.12 -7.87 -1.96
CA ILE A 11 5.29 -7.98 -1.10
C ILE A 11 5.28 -6.88 -0.04
N MET A 12 4.99 -5.64 -0.43
CA MET A 12 4.92 -4.53 0.53
C MET A 12 3.81 -4.73 1.55
N GLN A 13 2.65 -5.30 1.16
CA GLN A 13 1.58 -5.59 2.11
C GLN A 13 2.06 -6.52 3.23
N VAL A 14 2.88 -7.52 2.88
CA VAL A 14 3.43 -8.42 3.89
C VAL A 14 4.39 -7.67 4.82
N PHE A 15 5.28 -6.84 4.25
CA PHE A 15 6.19 -6.04 5.07
C PHE A 15 5.45 -5.08 5.98
N TRP A 16 4.40 -4.43 5.50
CA TRP A 16 3.61 -3.55 6.35
C TRP A 16 2.92 -4.29 7.49
N THR A 17 2.53 -5.54 7.24
CA THR A 17 1.89 -6.37 8.27
C THR A 17 2.89 -6.87 9.30
N LEU A 18 4.07 -7.33 8.86
CA LEU A 18 5.08 -7.92 9.74
C LEU A 18 6.02 -6.88 10.37
N ASP A 19 6.08 -5.69 9.81
CA ASP A 19 6.94 -4.58 10.19
C ASP A 19 8.41 -4.81 9.82
N LYS A 20 9.00 -5.93 10.21
CA LYS A 20 10.36 -6.34 9.81
C LYS A 20 10.32 -7.80 9.42
N ALA A 21 11.07 -8.19 8.40
CA ALA A 21 11.12 -9.59 8.02
C ALA A 21 12.34 -9.91 7.17
N PHE A 22 12.78 -11.15 7.28
CA PHE A 22 13.71 -11.76 6.34
C PHE A 22 12.91 -12.27 5.14
N ILE A 23 13.55 -12.36 3.97
CA ILE A 23 12.85 -12.75 2.74
C ILE A 23 12.13 -14.09 2.90
N LYS A 24 12.74 -15.07 3.56
CA LYS A 24 12.11 -16.38 3.74
C LYS A 24 10.84 -16.34 4.58
N GLU A 25 10.69 -15.29 5.39
CA GLU A 25 9.48 -15.10 6.20
C GLU A 25 8.32 -14.50 5.38
N ILE A 26 8.66 -13.82 4.30
CA ILE A 26 7.69 -13.19 3.41
C ILE A 26 6.97 -14.22 2.53
N ILE A 27 7.73 -15.19 2.02
CA ILE A 27 7.23 -16.12 1.00
C ILE A 27 5.96 -16.87 1.44
N PRO A 28 5.87 -17.43 2.66
CA PRO A 28 4.66 -18.13 3.10
C PRO A 28 3.41 -17.25 3.14
N GLU A 29 3.59 -15.94 3.25
CA GLU A 29 2.47 -14.98 3.33
C GLU A 29 2.02 -14.47 1.97
N LEU A 30 2.71 -14.84 0.89
CA LEU A 30 2.36 -14.43 -0.46
C LEU A 30 1.32 -15.37 -1.07
N PRO A 31 0.53 -14.87 -2.04
CA PRO A 31 -0.49 -15.71 -2.70
C PRO A 31 0.11 -16.88 -3.46
N ASP A 32 -0.66 -17.97 -3.56
CA ASP A 32 -0.29 -19.11 -4.39
C ASP A 32 -0.45 -18.79 -5.89
N PRO A 33 0.38 -19.37 -6.75
CA PRO A 33 1.51 -20.23 -6.41
C PRO A 33 2.64 -19.41 -5.77
N LYS A 34 3.29 -20.01 -4.76
CA LYS A 34 4.36 -19.31 -4.04
C LYS A 34 5.51 -19.00 -4.99
N PRO A 35 6.01 -17.76 -4.98
CA PRO A 35 7.15 -17.40 -5.82
C PRO A 35 8.44 -18.01 -5.28
N HIS A 36 9.41 -18.17 -6.17
CA HIS A 36 10.74 -18.65 -5.78
C HIS A 36 11.48 -17.58 -4.98
N TYR A 37 12.33 -18.03 -4.07
CA TYR A 37 13.14 -17.15 -3.24
C TYR A 37 13.88 -16.10 -4.08
N ASN A 38 14.55 -16.53 -5.17
CA ASN A 38 15.33 -15.60 -5.99
C ASN A 38 14.46 -14.51 -6.63
N SER A 39 13.23 -14.85 -7.03
CA SER A 39 12.31 -13.87 -7.59
C SER A 39 11.92 -12.83 -6.55
N VAL A 40 11.62 -13.28 -5.34
CA VAL A 40 11.25 -12.38 -4.24
C VAL A 40 12.44 -11.51 -3.85
N ALA A 41 13.63 -12.10 -3.77
CA ALA A 41 14.85 -11.35 -3.43
C ALA A 41 15.12 -10.24 -4.44
N THR A 42 14.94 -10.52 -5.74
CA THR A 42 15.10 -9.51 -6.78
C THR A 42 14.11 -8.36 -6.61
N MET A 43 12.84 -8.69 -6.35
CA MET A 43 11.80 -7.67 -6.17
C MET A 43 12.03 -6.85 -4.90
N VAL A 44 12.48 -7.48 -3.82
CA VAL A 44 12.80 -6.78 -2.57
C VAL A 44 13.94 -5.78 -2.80
N LYS A 45 14.95 -6.17 -3.56
CA LYS A 45 16.04 -5.25 -3.90
C LYS A 45 15.54 -4.07 -4.74
N ILE A 46 14.65 -4.33 -5.69
CA ILE A 46 14.02 -3.27 -6.49
C ILE A 46 13.23 -2.32 -5.59
N LEU A 47 12.49 -2.86 -4.62
CA LEU A 47 11.73 -2.05 -3.66
C LEU A 47 12.66 -1.20 -2.79
N GLU A 48 13.80 -1.74 -2.40
CA GLU A 48 14.80 -0.98 -1.68
C GLU A 48 15.36 0.15 -2.54
N ASP A 49 15.68 -0.15 -3.79
CA ASP A 49 16.19 0.84 -4.74
C ASP A 49 15.17 1.94 -5.02
N LYS A 50 13.88 1.61 -4.99
CA LYS A 50 12.79 2.58 -5.16
C LYS A 50 12.53 3.41 -3.90
N GLY A 51 13.19 3.09 -2.79
CA GLY A 51 13.02 3.82 -1.54
C GLY A 51 11.85 3.38 -0.68
N PHE A 52 11.32 2.17 -0.90
CA PHE A 52 10.21 1.63 -0.10
C PHE A 52 10.69 0.81 1.08
N LEU A 53 11.84 0.17 0.95
CA LEU A 53 12.42 -0.69 1.97
C LEU A 53 13.85 -0.27 2.28
N ALA A 54 14.29 -0.57 3.50
CA ALA A 54 15.68 -0.55 3.89
C ALA A 54 16.00 -1.88 4.58
N HIS A 55 17.24 -2.12 4.88
CA HIS A 55 17.60 -3.36 5.56
C HIS A 55 18.68 -3.15 6.60
N GLU A 56 18.74 -4.12 7.50
CA GLU A 56 19.80 -4.26 8.50
C GLU A 56 20.42 -5.63 8.30
N ALA A 57 21.75 -5.68 8.26
CA ALA A 57 22.47 -6.92 8.05
C ALA A 57 22.65 -7.68 9.36
N PHE A 58 22.39 -8.98 9.31
CA PHE A 58 22.67 -9.92 10.40
C PHE A 58 23.56 -11.03 9.81
N GLY A 59 24.87 -10.82 9.87
CA GLY A 59 25.79 -11.70 9.18
C GLY A 59 25.57 -11.64 7.67
N ASN A 60 25.26 -12.78 7.06
CA ASN A 60 25.03 -12.89 5.62
C ASN A 60 23.59 -12.72 5.21
N ILE A 61 22.68 -12.47 6.15
CA ILE A 61 21.26 -12.30 5.84
C ILE A 61 20.80 -10.90 6.19
N PHE A 62 19.81 -10.42 5.46
CA PHE A 62 19.27 -9.08 5.62
C PHE A 62 17.83 -9.12 6.12
N GLN A 63 17.56 -8.34 7.14
CA GLN A 63 16.19 -8.11 7.59
C GLN A 63 15.72 -6.79 7.01
N TYR A 64 14.64 -6.83 6.23
CA TYR A 64 14.10 -5.65 5.57
C TYR A 64 12.96 -5.05 6.36
N TYR A 65 12.75 -3.76 6.22
CA TYR A 65 11.65 -3.05 6.87
C TYR A 65 11.18 -1.90 5.98
N PRO A 66 9.87 -1.54 6.07
CA PRO A 66 9.34 -0.43 5.27
C PRO A 66 9.86 0.92 5.76
N ILE A 67 10.19 1.79 4.82
CA ILE A 67 10.51 3.21 5.11
C ILE A 67 9.44 4.15 4.56
N ILE A 68 8.48 3.61 3.81
CA ILE A 68 7.26 4.32 3.40
C ILE A 68 6.11 3.57 4.04
N SER A 69 5.24 4.28 4.76
CA SER A 69 4.13 3.65 5.45
C SER A 69 3.04 3.21 4.48
N ARG A 70 2.23 2.24 4.91
CA ARG A 70 1.04 1.82 4.15
C ARG A 70 0.13 3.02 3.88
N GLU A 71 -0.08 3.85 4.89
CA GLU A 71 -0.95 5.02 4.78
C GLU A 71 -0.45 6.00 3.74
N ASP A 72 0.85 6.30 3.72
CA ASP A 72 1.43 7.20 2.73
C ASP A 72 1.30 6.65 1.32
N TYR A 73 1.54 5.35 1.14
CA TYR A 73 1.40 4.73 -0.17
C TYR A 73 -0.06 4.73 -0.63
N GLN A 74 -1.00 4.42 0.27
CA GLN A 74 -2.43 4.43 -0.05
C GLN A 74 -2.87 5.82 -0.50
N GLY A 75 -2.45 6.86 0.21
CA GLY A 75 -2.77 8.23 -0.15
C GLY A 75 -2.28 8.59 -1.53
N HIS A 76 -1.05 8.21 -1.84
CA HIS A 76 -0.47 8.46 -3.15
C HIS A 76 -1.21 7.72 -4.26
N ALA A 77 -1.53 6.44 -4.04
CA ALA A 77 -2.24 5.62 -5.02
C ALA A 77 -3.65 6.17 -5.28
N MET A 78 -4.35 6.60 -4.23
CA MET A 78 -5.69 7.17 -4.38
C MET A 78 -5.64 8.52 -5.09
N LYS A 79 -4.63 9.33 -4.83
CA LYS A 79 -4.45 10.60 -5.53
C LYS A 79 -4.31 10.38 -7.03
N ASP A 80 -3.57 9.37 -7.45
CA ASP A 80 -3.43 9.02 -8.87
C ASP A 80 -4.77 8.64 -9.48
N ILE A 81 -5.57 7.82 -8.78
CA ILE A 81 -6.89 7.41 -9.25
C ILE A 81 -7.80 8.62 -9.42
N VAL A 82 -7.82 9.50 -8.43
CA VAL A 82 -8.66 10.71 -8.50
C VAL A 82 -8.22 11.60 -9.66
N SER A 83 -6.92 11.74 -9.88
CA SER A 83 -6.38 12.50 -10.99
C SER A 83 -6.79 11.92 -12.34
N GLN A 84 -6.65 10.59 -12.51
CA GLN A 84 -6.87 9.93 -13.79
C GLN A 84 -8.34 9.74 -14.13
N TYR A 85 -9.17 9.43 -13.15
CA TYR A 85 -10.55 9.02 -13.40
C TYR A 85 -11.59 10.02 -12.95
N PHE A 86 -11.26 10.96 -12.09
CA PHE A 86 -12.22 11.90 -11.51
C PHE A 86 -11.78 13.36 -11.65
N ASN A 87 -10.90 13.63 -12.60
CA ASN A 87 -10.47 14.99 -12.93
C ASN A 87 -10.00 15.79 -11.68
N ASN A 88 -9.25 15.14 -10.81
CA ASN A 88 -8.74 15.71 -9.56
C ASN A 88 -9.84 16.10 -8.56
N SER A 89 -11.05 15.55 -8.71
CA SER A 89 -12.16 15.91 -7.83
C SER A 89 -12.52 14.75 -6.89
N TYR A 90 -12.16 14.89 -5.62
CA TYR A 90 -12.56 13.95 -4.58
C TYR A 90 -14.08 13.91 -4.39
N PRO A 91 -14.80 15.07 -4.42
CA PRO A 91 -16.27 15.02 -4.40
C PRO A 91 -16.87 14.22 -5.54
N SER A 92 -16.28 14.30 -6.75
CA SER A 92 -16.77 13.52 -7.89
C SER A 92 -16.59 12.02 -7.66
N MET A 93 -15.47 11.61 -7.07
CA MET A 93 -15.24 10.22 -6.72
C MET A 93 -16.29 9.72 -5.71
N LEU A 94 -16.52 10.48 -4.64
CA LEU A 94 -17.52 10.12 -3.64
C LEU A 94 -18.93 10.05 -4.24
N ALA A 95 -19.28 11.03 -5.10
CA ALA A 95 -20.58 11.05 -5.78
C ALA A 95 -20.75 9.83 -6.67
N TYR A 96 -19.69 9.41 -7.36
CA TYR A 96 -19.73 8.20 -8.19
C TYR A 96 -20.12 6.97 -7.36
N PHE A 97 -19.45 6.77 -6.23
CA PHE A 97 -19.73 5.61 -5.37
C PHE A 97 -21.09 5.71 -4.71
N ALA A 98 -21.55 6.91 -4.36
CA ALA A 98 -22.89 7.12 -3.80
C ALA A 98 -23.97 6.74 -4.82
N LYS A 99 -23.79 7.14 -6.08
CA LYS A 99 -24.75 6.81 -7.15
C LYS A 99 -24.78 5.31 -7.46
N GLN A 100 -23.67 4.61 -7.24
CA GLN A 100 -23.60 3.16 -7.40
C GLN A 100 -24.11 2.40 -6.17
N GLU A 101 -24.63 3.13 -5.20
CA GLU A 101 -25.12 2.56 -3.93
C GLU A 101 -24.04 1.79 -3.16
N LYS A 102 -22.75 2.16 -3.37
CA LYS A 102 -21.64 1.57 -2.64
C LYS A 102 -21.37 2.28 -1.32
N ILE A 103 -21.90 3.50 -1.17
CA ILE A 103 -21.82 4.28 0.06
C ILE A 103 -23.23 4.68 0.44
N SER A 104 -23.66 4.32 1.64
CA SER A 104 -24.98 4.68 2.16
C SER A 104 -24.97 6.10 2.71
N GLU A 105 -26.17 6.65 2.90
CA GLU A 105 -26.34 7.95 3.54
C GLU A 105 -25.75 7.95 4.95
N SER A 106 -25.93 6.85 5.68
CA SER A 106 -25.35 6.68 7.03
C SER A 106 -23.84 6.74 7.00
N GLU A 107 -23.22 6.05 6.03
CA GLU A 107 -21.76 6.06 5.88
C GLU A 107 -21.23 7.44 5.50
N LEU A 108 -21.96 8.17 4.65
CA LEU A 108 -21.58 9.55 4.30
C LEU A 108 -21.63 10.45 5.53
N SER A 109 -22.64 10.26 6.38
CA SER A 109 -22.77 11.02 7.64
C SER A 109 -21.60 10.73 8.57
N GLU A 110 -21.14 9.48 8.66
CA GLU A 110 -19.96 9.11 9.43
C GLU A 110 -18.70 9.82 8.91
N ILE A 111 -18.54 9.87 7.59
CA ILE A 111 -17.41 10.55 6.98
C ILE A 111 -17.42 12.04 7.35
N ILE A 112 -18.58 12.66 7.28
CA ILE A 112 -18.72 14.08 7.65
C ILE A 112 -18.34 14.31 9.11
N GLU A 113 -18.75 13.43 10.02
CA GLU A 113 -18.39 13.54 11.43
C GLU A 113 -16.87 13.40 11.64
N ILE A 114 -16.22 12.49 10.92
CA ILE A 114 -14.76 12.33 10.95
C ILE A 114 -14.08 13.63 10.53
N ILE A 115 -14.56 14.25 9.45
CA ILE A 115 -14.00 15.51 8.96
C ILE A 115 -14.16 16.61 10.01
N LYS A 116 -15.34 16.72 10.60
CA LYS A 116 -15.63 17.74 11.62
C LYS A 116 -14.75 17.57 12.86
N SER A 117 -14.55 16.33 13.30
CA SER A 117 -13.72 16.07 14.48
C SER A 117 -12.23 16.24 14.21
N SER A 118 -11.80 16.17 12.95
CA SER A 118 -10.41 16.37 12.56
C SER A 118 -10.02 17.83 12.40
N LYS A 119 -11.01 18.68 12.22
CA LYS A 119 -10.77 20.14 12.09
C LYS A 119 -10.58 20.76 13.45
N LYS A 120 -9.59 21.62 13.55
CA LYS A 120 -9.32 22.39 14.77
C LYS A 120 -9.44 23.87 14.50
#